data_4cdf27c318e80096409975067ad48b96
#
_entry.id   4cdf27c318e80096409975067ad48b96
#
_cell.length_a   1.000
_cell.length_b   1.000
_cell.length_c   1.000
_cell.angle_alpha   90.00
_cell.angle_beta   90.00
_cell.angle_gamma   90.00
#
_symmetry.space_group_name_H-M   'P 1'
#
loop_
_entity.id
_entity.type
_entity.pdbx_description
1 polymer ?
#
loop_
_entity_poly.entity_id
_entity_poly.type
_entity_poly.pdbx_seq_one_letter_code
_entity_poly.pdbx_strand_id
1 'polypeptide(L)'
;VRRWLLFLPLLAASAWAACADRPYVLETEEGLLGGENLSYEEGVLLVEGRACLERPGLALEAPWIRYLEEEGGFLAPRLSGEVEGWRLQAEGMEGKALLRVRLAKGSLRAEAERLLLERPPKGEGVFLEAPAYRVRAERATFTGEEARLQGFLATPCPCGEDLRLAMEEALFRVDTGELVGDAALGLFGLEVPLEEARLNVHRRPSLASPFILSATEEEGLTLGLKDLPLPQPGEEVGRWSRRLTLMGTGLNSPQAALLLGLKEGGLGAEVQLGYAAGVRAFGEGVYLAYTPNPPDTTTPRLEARYAPSLRLEGLALTPFLRYAETEARTGLTLGAEGSYRLEAREGPFRLALTPSALLALYPGLGHDPYLVLGGSAEAGYGEGPFRARLLYAGRYAALSPTPAFAYEERAEFQSLQVEAGFAEVSLLYRLENPLGDRVDRVEAAYAAEGLGRLALAWVRGSYAEWRLAYAPPLPQRTCCQALWLAPELGLGPEGPSRYGLTLRYYDGCFAYEVRAARVLQGQHDEATGYTLSFGLTLR
;
A
#
# COMPACT_ATOMS: atom_id res chain seq x y z
N VAL A 1 12.49 -38.86 3.79
CA VAL A 1 13.90 -38.86 3.41
C VAL A 1 13.98 -39.09 1.90
N ARG A 2 14.53 -38.19 1.13
CA ARG A 2 14.68 -38.08 -0.36
C ARG A 2 13.55 -37.37 -1.06
N ARG A 3 13.73 -36.02 -1.23
CA ARG A 3 13.38 -35.20 -2.42
C ARG A 3 13.56 -33.70 -2.14
N TRP A 4 14.71 -33.33 -1.56
CA TRP A 4 15.12 -31.94 -1.32
C TRP A 4 16.48 -31.64 -2.00
N LEU A 5 16.58 -31.99 -3.27
CA LEU A 5 17.75 -31.60 -4.08
C LEU A 5 17.27 -31.57 -5.52
N LEU A 6 16.67 -30.45 -5.93
CA LEU A 6 16.54 -30.08 -7.36
C LEU A 6 15.65 -28.81 -7.49
N PHE A 7 15.96 -27.74 -6.74
CA PHE A 7 15.61 -26.38 -7.12
C PHE A 7 16.71 -25.42 -6.62
N LEU A 8 17.90 -25.62 -7.09
CA LEU A 8 18.78 -24.50 -7.41
C LEU A 8 18.23 -23.96 -8.73
N PRO A 9 17.59 -22.76 -8.80
CA PRO A 9 17.56 -22.06 -10.05
C PRO A 9 19.01 -21.76 -10.36
N LEU A 10 19.51 -22.40 -11.38
CA LEU A 10 20.65 -21.91 -12.13
C LEU A 10 20.36 -20.43 -12.42
N LEU A 11 20.94 -19.55 -11.63
CA LEU A 11 21.41 -18.23 -12.04
C LEU A 11 22.57 -18.46 -13.02
N ALA A 12 22.31 -19.18 -14.09
CA ALA A 12 23.01 -18.96 -15.31
C ALA A 12 22.59 -17.56 -15.75
N ALA A 13 23.40 -16.54 -15.46
CA ALA A 13 23.55 -15.47 -16.41
C ALA A 13 23.77 -16.18 -17.75
N SER A 14 22.71 -16.33 -18.54
CA SER A 14 22.81 -16.73 -19.92
C SER A 14 23.48 -15.53 -20.60
N ALA A 15 24.82 -15.52 -20.60
CA ALA A 15 25.54 -14.81 -21.62
C ALA A 15 24.99 -15.42 -22.92
N TRP A 16 24.19 -14.67 -23.67
CA TRP A 16 23.77 -15.05 -25.00
C TRP A 16 25.04 -15.29 -25.76
N ALA A 17 25.15 -16.49 -26.37
CA ALA A 17 26.40 -16.86 -27.04
C ALA A 17 26.66 -15.82 -28.13
N ALA A 18 27.78 -15.13 -28.00
CA ALA A 18 28.15 -14.10 -28.95
C ALA A 18 28.20 -14.68 -30.37
N CYS A 19 27.76 -13.90 -31.36
CA CYS A 19 27.87 -14.34 -32.77
C CYS A 19 29.31 -14.71 -33.14
N ALA A 20 30.29 -14.08 -32.49
CA ALA A 20 31.71 -14.38 -32.64
C ALA A 20 32.11 -15.85 -32.36
N ASP A 21 31.31 -16.58 -31.57
CA ASP A 21 31.57 -18.00 -31.25
C ASP A 21 31.00 -18.98 -32.30
N ARG A 22 30.39 -18.48 -33.37
CA ARG A 22 29.80 -19.31 -34.43
C ARG A 22 30.85 -19.72 -35.48
N PRO A 23 30.69 -20.89 -36.12
CA PRO A 23 31.60 -21.35 -37.19
C PRO A 23 31.70 -20.40 -38.39
N TYR A 24 30.59 -19.76 -38.72
CA TYR A 24 30.57 -18.74 -39.76
C TYR A 24 30.08 -17.42 -39.19
N VAL A 25 30.85 -16.36 -39.40
CA VAL A 25 30.53 -15.00 -38.96
C VAL A 25 30.81 -14.04 -40.10
N LEU A 26 29.85 -13.17 -40.35
CA LEU A 26 29.95 -12.11 -41.36
C LEU A 26 29.61 -10.77 -40.71
N GLU A 27 30.39 -9.75 -41.01
CA GLU A 27 30.11 -8.37 -40.64
C GLU A 27 29.25 -7.72 -41.73
N THR A 28 28.10 -7.19 -41.33
CA THR A 28 27.19 -6.44 -42.20
C THR A 28 27.10 -5.01 -41.70
N GLU A 29 26.51 -4.10 -42.47
CA GLU A 29 26.26 -2.72 -42.01
C GLU A 29 25.37 -2.66 -40.76
N GLU A 30 24.55 -3.67 -40.51
CA GLU A 30 23.60 -3.73 -39.39
C GLU A 30 24.17 -4.47 -38.15
N GLY A 31 25.35 -5.11 -38.25
CA GLY A 31 26.01 -5.83 -37.18
C GLY A 31 26.62 -7.16 -37.59
N LEU A 32 27.06 -7.95 -36.62
CA LEU A 32 27.60 -9.30 -36.84
C LEU A 32 26.47 -10.28 -37.03
N LEU A 33 26.54 -11.05 -38.11
CA LEU A 33 25.62 -12.15 -38.43
C LEU A 33 26.39 -13.46 -38.40
N GLY A 34 25.93 -14.46 -37.63
CA GLY A 34 26.66 -15.72 -37.50
C GLY A 34 25.74 -16.92 -37.39
N GLY A 35 26.27 -18.13 -37.72
CA GLY A 35 25.50 -19.38 -37.64
C GLY A 35 26.36 -20.62 -37.93
N GLU A 36 25.73 -21.78 -38.02
CA GLU A 36 26.35 -23.06 -38.31
C GLU A 36 26.54 -23.27 -39.80
N ASN A 37 25.65 -22.74 -40.64
CA ASN A 37 25.71 -22.80 -42.09
C ASN A 37 25.48 -21.42 -42.69
N LEU A 38 26.13 -21.14 -43.80
CA LEU A 38 26.00 -19.88 -44.52
C LEU A 38 25.92 -20.17 -46.02
N SER A 39 24.91 -19.60 -46.68
CA SER A 39 24.78 -19.63 -48.13
C SER A 39 24.43 -18.23 -48.66
N TYR A 40 24.94 -17.92 -49.85
CA TYR A 40 24.69 -16.66 -50.53
C TYR A 40 24.24 -16.92 -51.96
N GLU A 41 23.09 -16.39 -52.33
CA GLU A 41 22.53 -16.55 -53.67
C GLU A 41 21.74 -15.26 -54.03
N GLU A 42 22.04 -14.69 -55.18
CA GLU A 42 21.32 -13.56 -55.82
C GLU A 42 21.01 -12.37 -54.85
N GLY A 43 21.99 -11.93 -54.06
CA GLY A 43 21.78 -10.80 -53.10
C GLY A 43 21.10 -11.17 -51.78
N VAL A 44 20.84 -12.47 -51.55
CA VAL A 44 20.27 -13.01 -50.33
C VAL A 44 21.29 -13.82 -49.56
N LEU A 45 21.65 -13.38 -48.39
CA LEU A 45 22.49 -14.15 -47.48
C LEU A 45 21.59 -14.93 -46.50
N LEU A 46 21.70 -16.26 -46.52
CA LEU A 46 20.96 -17.12 -45.58
C LEU A 46 21.96 -17.71 -44.57
N VAL A 47 21.67 -17.51 -43.30
CA VAL A 47 22.37 -18.12 -42.17
C VAL A 47 21.45 -19.05 -41.43
N GLU A 48 21.87 -20.30 -41.26
CA GLU A 48 21.09 -21.36 -40.64
C GLU A 48 21.84 -22.04 -39.49
N GLY A 49 21.08 -22.68 -38.59
CA GLY A 49 21.63 -23.37 -37.44
C GLY A 49 22.04 -22.41 -36.37
N ARG A 50 21.16 -22.13 -35.40
CA ARG A 50 21.37 -21.18 -34.34
C ARG A 50 21.93 -19.83 -34.87
N ALA A 51 21.25 -19.33 -35.90
CA ALA A 51 21.60 -18.04 -36.50
C ALA A 51 21.48 -16.92 -35.48
N CYS A 52 22.42 -15.98 -35.49
CA CYS A 52 22.43 -14.85 -34.56
C CYS A 52 22.71 -13.53 -35.29
N LEU A 53 22.16 -12.45 -34.72
CA LEU A 53 22.44 -11.07 -35.10
C LEU A 53 22.89 -10.32 -33.85
N GLU A 54 24.08 -9.72 -33.87
CA GLU A 54 24.66 -9.04 -32.72
C GLU A 54 25.16 -7.64 -33.11
N ARG A 55 24.83 -6.66 -32.29
CA ARG A 55 25.38 -5.31 -32.32
C ARG A 55 25.30 -4.69 -30.92
N PRO A 56 25.97 -3.56 -30.65
CA PRO A 56 25.87 -2.90 -29.35
C PRO A 56 24.42 -2.67 -28.90
N GLY A 57 24.06 -3.22 -27.72
CA GLY A 57 22.71 -3.15 -27.15
C GLY A 57 21.71 -4.15 -27.74
N LEU A 58 22.10 -5.02 -28.67
CA LEU A 58 21.20 -6.00 -29.30
C LEU A 58 21.92 -7.32 -29.51
N ALA A 59 21.33 -8.42 -29.02
CA ALA A 59 21.75 -9.78 -29.31
C ALA A 59 20.51 -10.63 -29.59
N LEU A 60 20.38 -11.19 -30.80
CA LEU A 60 19.21 -11.98 -31.22
C LEU A 60 19.68 -13.34 -31.72
N GLU A 61 18.88 -14.37 -31.43
CA GLU A 61 19.03 -15.72 -31.97
C GLU A 61 17.74 -16.18 -32.66
N ALA A 62 17.89 -16.91 -33.77
CA ALA A 62 16.79 -17.51 -34.52
C ALA A 62 17.23 -18.85 -35.12
N PRO A 63 16.30 -19.73 -35.57
CA PRO A 63 16.65 -20.94 -36.30
C PRO A 63 17.39 -20.65 -37.62
N TRP A 64 16.97 -19.59 -38.29
CA TRP A 64 17.64 -19.05 -39.47
C TRP A 64 17.38 -17.55 -39.61
N ILE A 65 18.28 -16.84 -40.29
CA ILE A 65 18.16 -15.40 -40.62
C ILE A 65 18.51 -15.25 -42.11
N ARG A 66 17.64 -14.60 -42.87
CA ARG A 66 17.93 -14.12 -44.23
C ARG A 66 18.20 -12.64 -44.20
N TYR A 67 19.30 -12.24 -44.77
CA TYR A 67 19.65 -10.83 -44.98
C TYR A 67 19.49 -10.51 -46.47
N LEU A 68 18.70 -9.48 -46.77
CA LEU A 68 18.42 -8.99 -48.11
C LEU A 68 19.32 -7.76 -48.34
N GLU A 69 20.39 -7.95 -49.13
CA GLU A 69 21.40 -6.88 -49.33
C GLU A 69 20.79 -5.62 -49.97
N GLU A 70 19.97 -5.76 -51.00
CA GLU A 70 19.38 -4.61 -51.70
C GLU A 70 18.45 -3.77 -50.81
N GLU A 71 17.75 -4.40 -49.87
CA GLU A 71 16.79 -3.76 -48.98
C GLU A 71 17.40 -3.39 -47.63
N GLY A 72 18.59 -3.90 -47.33
CA GLY A 72 19.25 -3.76 -46.00
C GLY A 72 18.39 -4.31 -44.87
N GLY A 73 17.58 -5.35 -45.17
CA GLY A 73 16.59 -5.90 -44.25
C GLY A 73 16.81 -7.35 -43.89
N PHE A 74 16.13 -7.81 -42.83
CA PHE A 74 16.21 -9.19 -42.36
C PHE A 74 14.85 -9.88 -42.41
N LEU A 75 14.86 -11.18 -42.63
CA LEU A 75 13.72 -12.06 -42.42
C LEU A 75 14.15 -13.18 -41.46
N ALA A 76 13.39 -13.37 -40.38
CA ALA A 76 13.63 -14.47 -39.45
C ALA A 76 12.37 -14.86 -38.68
N PRO A 77 12.14 -16.15 -38.39
CA PRO A 77 11.05 -16.61 -37.56
C PRO A 77 11.52 -16.76 -36.12
N ARG A 78 10.62 -16.54 -35.16
CA ARG A 78 10.81 -16.85 -33.73
C ARG A 78 12.19 -16.47 -33.19
N LEU A 79 12.36 -15.22 -32.88
CA LEU A 79 13.59 -14.72 -32.31
C LEU A 79 13.52 -14.71 -30.79
N SER A 80 14.65 -14.93 -30.17
CA SER A 80 14.88 -14.70 -28.75
C SER A 80 16.20 -13.97 -28.57
N GLY A 81 16.30 -13.17 -27.48
CA GLY A 81 17.53 -12.43 -27.27
C GLY A 81 17.43 -11.37 -26.22
N GLU A 82 18.22 -10.32 -26.43
CA GLU A 82 18.28 -9.16 -25.55
C GLU A 82 18.35 -7.86 -26.36
N VAL A 83 17.63 -6.84 -25.90
CA VAL A 83 17.70 -5.47 -26.43
C VAL A 83 17.79 -4.48 -25.28
N GLU A 84 18.81 -3.65 -25.23
CA GLU A 84 19.03 -2.63 -24.20
C GLU A 84 18.84 -3.18 -22.76
N GLY A 85 19.32 -4.41 -22.49
CA GLY A 85 19.18 -5.07 -21.19
C GLY A 85 17.80 -5.68 -20.91
N TRP A 86 16.89 -5.68 -21.90
CA TRP A 86 15.60 -6.38 -21.81
C TRP A 86 15.70 -7.74 -22.51
N ARG A 87 15.30 -8.80 -21.81
CA ARG A 87 15.09 -10.10 -22.46
C ARG A 87 13.94 -10.00 -23.45
N LEU A 88 14.16 -10.53 -24.63
CA LEU A 88 13.27 -10.39 -25.78
C LEU A 88 12.84 -11.74 -26.33
N GLN A 89 11.58 -11.83 -26.74
CA GLN A 89 11.04 -12.87 -27.61
C GLN A 89 10.16 -12.21 -28.67
N ALA A 90 10.31 -12.62 -29.94
CA ALA A 90 9.51 -12.11 -31.05
C ALA A 90 9.02 -13.27 -31.93
N GLU A 91 7.85 -13.12 -32.56
CA GLU A 91 7.30 -14.13 -33.47
C GLU A 91 8.00 -14.14 -34.84
N GLY A 92 8.62 -13.01 -35.21
CA GLY A 92 9.34 -12.89 -36.47
C GLY A 92 10.07 -11.56 -36.58
N MET A 93 10.85 -11.41 -37.65
CA MET A 93 11.50 -10.20 -38.08
C MET A 93 11.28 -9.98 -39.56
N GLU A 94 10.87 -8.77 -39.93
CA GLU A 94 10.68 -8.31 -41.30
C GLU A 94 11.35 -6.94 -41.49
N GLY A 95 12.29 -6.86 -42.42
CA GLY A 95 13.11 -5.69 -42.60
C GLY A 95 13.93 -5.40 -41.34
N LYS A 96 13.69 -4.25 -40.71
CA LYS A 96 14.30 -3.84 -39.42
C LYS A 96 13.31 -3.88 -38.25
N ALA A 97 12.15 -4.53 -38.43
CA ALA A 97 11.12 -4.63 -37.43
C ALA A 97 10.98 -6.04 -36.87
N LEU A 98 10.99 -6.16 -35.55
CA LEU A 98 10.54 -7.36 -34.84
C LEU A 98 9.01 -7.29 -34.66
N LEU A 99 8.35 -8.42 -34.83
CA LEU A 99 6.89 -8.53 -34.80
C LEU A 99 6.42 -9.27 -33.54
N ARG A 100 5.37 -8.76 -32.89
CA ARG A 100 4.75 -9.31 -31.69
C ARG A 100 5.77 -9.64 -30.62
N VAL A 101 6.42 -8.58 -30.16
CA VAL A 101 7.56 -8.64 -29.25
C VAL A 101 7.10 -8.73 -27.81
N ARG A 102 7.71 -9.63 -27.05
CA ARG A 102 7.61 -9.67 -25.59
C ARG A 102 8.95 -9.33 -24.97
N LEU A 103 8.92 -8.39 -24.06
CA LEU A 103 10.08 -7.88 -23.35
C LEU A 103 9.94 -8.13 -21.84
N ALA A 104 11.03 -8.45 -21.16
CA ALA A 104 11.03 -8.63 -19.72
C ALA A 104 12.32 -8.08 -19.08
N LYS A 105 12.17 -7.26 -18.02
CA LYS A 105 13.29 -6.76 -17.20
C LYS A 105 12.84 -6.70 -15.74
N GLY A 106 13.43 -7.54 -14.87
CA GLY A 106 13.02 -7.65 -13.48
C GLY A 106 11.55 -8.10 -13.34
N SER A 107 10.73 -7.29 -12.68
CA SER A 107 9.27 -7.50 -12.52
C SER A 107 8.42 -6.87 -13.63
N LEU A 108 9.03 -6.13 -14.55
CA LEU A 108 8.36 -5.47 -15.66
C LEU A 108 8.24 -6.42 -16.84
N ARG A 109 7.08 -6.44 -17.46
CA ARG A 109 6.80 -7.15 -18.71
C ARG A 109 6.18 -6.17 -19.69
N ALA A 110 6.71 -6.14 -20.90
CA ALA A 110 6.17 -5.32 -21.97
C ALA A 110 5.89 -6.18 -23.19
N GLU A 111 4.84 -5.83 -23.91
CA GLU A 111 4.52 -6.37 -25.23
C GLU A 111 4.50 -5.21 -26.21
N ALA A 112 4.96 -5.41 -27.43
CA ALA A 112 4.87 -4.45 -28.50
C ALA A 112 4.39 -5.15 -29.77
N GLU A 113 3.52 -4.52 -30.53
CA GLU A 113 3.10 -5.05 -31.83
C GLU A 113 4.27 -5.10 -32.80
N ARG A 114 5.09 -4.05 -32.78
CA ARG A 114 6.32 -3.93 -33.57
C ARG A 114 7.41 -3.26 -32.75
N LEU A 115 8.64 -3.71 -32.90
CA LEU A 115 9.84 -3.06 -32.36
C LEU A 115 10.81 -2.81 -33.51
N LEU A 116 10.99 -1.56 -33.87
CA LEU A 116 11.92 -1.11 -34.88
C LEU A 116 13.34 -1.12 -34.28
N LEU A 117 14.25 -1.81 -34.94
CA LEU A 117 15.65 -1.93 -34.53
C LEU A 117 16.47 -0.69 -34.94
N GLU A 118 15.93 0.49 -34.73
CA GLU A 118 16.65 1.77 -34.90
C GLU A 118 17.61 2.04 -33.72
N ARG A 119 18.26 3.16 -33.74
CA ARG A 119 19.10 3.63 -32.63
C ARG A 119 18.65 5.02 -32.19
N PRO A 120 17.95 5.13 -31.07
CA PRO A 120 17.47 4.10 -30.14
C PRO A 120 16.30 3.28 -30.68
N PRO A 121 16.07 2.06 -30.16
CA PRO A 121 14.93 1.21 -30.57
C PRO A 121 13.57 1.88 -30.31
N LYS A 122 12.62 1.65 -31.23
CA LYS A 122 11.27 2.23 -31.13
C LYS A 122 10.20 1.14 -31.16
N GLY A 123 9.34 1.12 -30.14
CA GLY A 123 8.17 0.25 -30.05
C GLY A 123 6.90 0.95 -30.53
N GLU A 124 6.03 0.20 -31.22
CA GLU A 124 4.68 0.61 -31.60
C GLU A 124 3.66 -0.30 -30.93
N GLY A 125 2.53 0.25 -30.47
CA GLY A 125 1.49 -0.50 -29.78
C GLY A 125 2.03 -1.15 -28.51
N VAL A 126 2.68 -0.38 -27.64
CA VAL A 126 3.37 -0.89 -26.44
C VAL A 126 2.38 -1.06 -25.30
N PHE A 127 2.37 -2.24 -24.71
CA PHE A 127 1.66 -2.56 -23.48
C PHE A 127 2.67 -2.98 -22.41
N LEU A 128 2.70 -2.28 -21.26
CA LEU A 128 3.56 -2.59 -20.13
C LEU A 128 2.70 -3.05 -18.95
N GLU A 129 2.97 -4.26 -18.46
CA GLU A 129 2.39 -4.79 -17.23
C GLU A 129 3.40 -4.62 -16.10
N ALA A 130 3.04 -3.79 -15.14
CA ALA A 130 3.80 -3.54 -13.93
C ALA A 130 3.01 -4.02 -12.70
N PRO A 131 3.66 -4.21 -11.53
CA PRO A 131 3.00 -4.74 -10.33
C PRO A 131 1.75 -3.96 -9.87
N ALA A 132 1.72 -2.65 -10.11
CA ALA A 132 0.64 -1.78 -9.66
C ALA A 132 -0.22 -1.19 -10.78
N TYR A 133 0.27 -1.17 -12.00
CA TYR A 133 -0.38 -0.51 -13.14
C TYR A 133 -0.27 -1.31 -14.42
N ARG A 134 -1.27 -1.16 -15.27
CA ARG A 134 -1.23 -1.48 -16.70
C ARG A 134 -1.03 -0.20 -17.47
N VAL A 135 -0.08 -0.22 -18.37
CA VAL A 135 0.32 0.94 -19.15
C VAL A 135 0.18 0.63 -20.62
N ARG A 136 -0.43 1.52 -21.39
CA ARG A 136 -0.44 1.48 -22.85
C ARG A 136 0.25 2.73 -23.37
N ALA A 137 1.00 2.59 -24.44
CA ALA A 137 1.54 3.70 -25.20
C ALA A 137 1.44 3.41 -26.68
N GLU A 138 1.12 4.41 -27.48
CA GLU A 138 1.10 4.27 -28.94
C GLU A 138 2.50 4.03 -29.46
N ARG A 139 3.47 4.76 -28.91
CA ARG A 139 4.89 4.64 -29.25
C ARG A 139 5.76 4.71 -28.00
N ALA A 140 6.88 4.00 -28.06
CA ALA A 140 7.91 4.05 -27.02
C ALA A 140 9.29 4.10 -27.69
N THR A 141 10.17 4.98 -27.19
CA THR A 141 11.59 5.00 -27.60
C THR A 141 12.41 4.59 -26.39
N PHE A 142 13.17 3.50 -26.53
CA PHE A 142 13.91 2.88 -25.43
C PHE A 142 15.39 3.30 -25.44
N THR A 143 15.87 3.76 -24.29
CA THR A 143 17.31 3.86 -24.01
C THR A 143 17.56 3.01 -22.78
N GLY A 144 18.56 2.22 -22.64
CA GLY A 144 18.69 1.18 -21.59
C GLY A 144 18.16 1.51 -20.19
N GLU A 145 18.13 2.77 -19.76
CA GLU A 145 17.68 3.24 -18.45
C GLU A 145 16.32 3.97 -18.50
N GLU A 146 15.94 4.54 -19.64
CA GLU A 146 14.73 5.35 -19.80
C GLU A 146 13.94 4.93 -21.05
N ALA A 147 12.62 5.16 -20.99
CA ALA A 147 11.76 5.09 -22.16
C ALA A 147 10.91 6.36 -22.27
N ARG A 148 10.90 6.96 -23.46
CA ARG A 148 9.96 8.05 -23.79
C ARG A 148 8.72 7.43 -24.39
N LEU A 149 7.58 7.69 -23.78
CA LEU A 149 6.29 7.15 -24.15
C LEU A 149 5.43 8.26 -24.76
N GLN A 150 4.74 7.96 -25.86
CA GLN A 150 3.80 8.88 -26.52
C GLN A 150 2.42 8.23 -26.58
N GLY A 151 1.35 9.06 -26.43
CA GLY A 151 -0.01 8.55 -26.35
C GLY A 151 -0.20 7.59 -25.19
N PHE A 152 0.26 8.00 -24.02
CA PHE A 152 0.36 7.15 -22.84
C PHE A 152 -0.93 7.13 -22.03
N LEU A 153 -1.29 5.92 -21.55
CA LEU A 153 -2.40 5.70 -20.62
C LEU A 153 -2.00 4.67 -19.57
N ALA A 154 -2.09 5.03 -18.29
CA ALA A 154 -1.88 4.13 -17.16
C ALA A 154 -3.17 3.95 -16.37
N THR A 155 -3.44 2.71 -15.94
CA THR A 155 -4.54 2.40 -15.04
C THR A 155 -4.11 1.39 -13.97
N PRO A 156 -4.45 1.62 -12.69
CA PRO A 156 -4.26 0.63 -11.62
C PRO A 156 -5.38 -0.42 -11.61
N CYS A 157 -6.40 -0.24 -12.43
CA CYS A 157 -7.58 -1.09 -12.48
C CYS A 157 -7.26 -2.46 -13.11
N PRO A 158 -7.61 -3.58 -12.50
CA PRO A 158 -7.43 -4.89 -13.11
C PRO A 158 -8.31 -5.08 -14.35
N CYS A 159 -9.45 -4.41 -14.41
CA CYS A 159 -10.38 -4.40 -15.54
C CYS A 159 -10.92 -2.98 -15.73
N GLY A 160 -11.13 -2.59 -16.99
CA GLY A 160 -11.63 -1.24 -17.28
C GLY A 160 -10.57 -0.15 -17.13
N GLU A 161 -11.01 1.08 -17.27
CA GLU A 161 -10.20 2.31 -17.22
C GLU A 161 -10.92 3.43 -16.47
N ASP A 162 -11.78 3.07 -15.48
CA ASP A 162 -12.56 4.03 -14.70
C ASP A 162 -11.69 4.99 -13.89
N LEU A 163 -10.49 4.54 -13.55
CA LEU A 163 -9.40 5.38 -13.06
C LEU A 163 -8.23 5.26 -14.03
N ARG A 164 -7.88 6.35 -14.69
CA ARG A 164 -6.80 6.39 -15.67
C ARG A 164 -5.98 7.66 -15.55
N LEU A 165 -4.72 7.56 -15.91
CA LEU A 165 -3.83 8.68 -16.10
C LEU A 165 -3.41 8.70 -17.56
N ALA A 166 -3.79 9.73 -18.30
CA ALA A 166 -3.43 9.93 -19.70
C ALA A 166 -2.37 11.03 -19.81
N MET A 167 -1.35 10.83 -20.66
CA MET A 167 -0.30 11.79 -20.95
C MET A 167 -0.03 11.78 -22.46
N GLU A 168 0.20 12.94 -23.06
CA GLU A 168 0.64 13.03 -24.46
C GLU A 168 2.08 12.50 -24.58
N GLU A 169 2.95 12.94 -23.66
CA GLU A 169 4.32 12.48 -23.54
C GLU A 169 4.64 12.14 -22.09
N ALA A 170 5.35 11.04 -21.86
CA ALA A 170 5.82 10.63 -20.55
C ALA A 170 7.25 10.12 -20.61
N LEU A 171 8.03 10.44 -19.58
CA LEU A 171 9.34 9.86 -19.35
C LEU A 171 9.22 8.74 -18.31
N PHE A 172 9.57 7.52 -18.70
CA PHE A 172 9.59 6.35 -17.82
C PHE A 172 11.03 5.97 -17.49
N ARG A 173 11.38 5.97 -16.21
CA ARG A 173 12.65 5.47 -15.70
C ARG A 173 12.51 4.01 -15.32
N VAL A 174 13.17 3.15 -16.07
CA VAL A 174 13.02 1.69 -15.97
C VAL A 174 13.46 1.16 -14.60
N ASP A 175 14.55 1.67 -14.05
CA ASP A 175 15.14 1.17 -12.81
C ASP A 175 14.35 1.54 -11.56
N THR A 176 13.79 2.75 -11.52
CA THR A 176 12.97 3.23 -10.39
C THR A 176 11.49 2.93 -10.54
N GLY A 177 11.04 2.63 -11.76
CA GLY A 177 9.62 2.52 -12.10
C GLY A 177 8.87 3.85 -12.04
N GLU A 178 9.60 4.98 -12.08
CA GLU A 178 9.04 6.32 -12.03
C GLU A 178 8.61 6.79 -13.41
N LEU A 179 7.47 7.41 -13.49
CA LEU A 179 6.84 7.94 -14.68
C LEU A 179 6.49 9.40 -14.44
N VAL A 180 6.92 10.30 -15.33
CA VAL A 180 6.77 11.74 -15.19
C VAL A 180 6.25 12.33 -16.50
N GLY A 181 5.28 13.23 -16.43
CA GLY A 181 4.74 13.96 -17.57
C GLY A 181 3.52 14.81 -17.21
N ASP A 182 3.09 15.67 -18.13
CA ASP A 182 1.84 16.40 -17.98
C ASP A 182 0.66 15.45 -18.23
N ALA A 183 -0.28 15.42 -17.31
CA ALA A 183 -1.29 14.39 -17.28
C ALA A 183 -2.72 14.93 -17.21
N ALA A 184 -3.66 14.10 -17.67
CA ALA A 184 -5.07 14.20 -17.33
C ALA A 184 -5.47 12.97 -16.49
N LEU A 185 -6.03 13.22 -15.31
CA LEU A 185 -6.63 12.17 -14.48
C LEU A 185 -8.08 11.96 -14.91
N GLY A 186 -8.35 10.78 -15.45
CA GLY A 186 -9.72 10.34 -15.76
C GLY A 186 -10.30 9.56 -14.59
N LEU A 187 -11.47 9.98 -14.11
CA LEU A 187 -12.23 9.31 -13.05
C LEU A 187 -13.71 9.29 -13.42
N PHE A 188 -14.30 8.11 -13.61
CA PHE A 188 -15.72 7.93 -14.01
C PHE A 188 -16.15 8.77 -15.21
N GLY A 189 -15.26 8.93 -16.20
CA GLY A 189 -15.53 9.74 -17.39
C GLY A 189 -15.30 11.25 -17.24
N LEU A 190 -14.96 11.72 -16.04
CA LEU A 190 -14.48 13.09 -15.81
C LEU A 190 -12.98 13.14 -16.01
N GLU A 191 -12.49 14.19 -16.67
CA GLU A 191 -11.04 14.42 -16.86
C GLU A 191 -10.61 15.67 -16.11
N VAL A 192 -9.58 15.54 -15.29
CA VAL A 192 -8.98 16.62 -14.53
C VAL A 192 -7.54 16.78 -14.97
N PRO A 193 -7.16 17.93 -15.57
CA PRO A 193 -5.78 18.16 -15.95
C PRO A 193 -4.89 18.26 -14.69
N LEU A 194 -3.73 17.64 -14.76
CA LEU A 194 -2.70 17.67 -13.73
C LEU A 194 -1.41 18.21 -14.37
N GLU A 195 -0.89 19.28 -13.83
CA GLU A 195 0.44 19.74 -14.17
C GLU A 195 1.48 18.83 -13.52
N GLU A 196 2.44 18.33 -14.27
CA GLU A 196 3.54 17.46 -13.84
C GLU A 196 3.12 16.32 -12.90
N ALA A 197 2.47 15.29 -13.43
CA ALA A 197 2.15 14.09 -12.68
C ALA A 197 3.37 13.16 -12.55
N ARG A 198 3.57 12.64 -11.34
CA ARG A 198 4.58 11.61 -11.05
C ARG A 198 3.90 10.34 -10.56
N LEU A 199 4.21 9.22 -11.20
CA LEU A 199 3.63 7.93 -10.91
C LEU A 199 4.75 6.91 -10.72
N ASN A 200 4.65 6.05 -9.69
CA ASN A 200 5.53 4.90 -9.56
C ASN A 200 4.76 3.62 -9.88
N VAL A 201 5.13 2.94 -10.97
CA VAL A 201 4.40 1.75 -11.45
C VAL A 201 4.53 0.52 -10.54
N HIS A 202 5.45 0.53 -9.58
CA HIS A 202 5.60 -0.52 -8.57
C HIS A 202 4.74 -0.29 -7.33
N ARG A 203 4.23 0.94 -7.12
CA ARG A 203 3.44 1.32 -5.95
C ARG A 203 1.99 1.53 -6.34
N ARG A 204 1.09 0.82 -5.67
CA ARG A 204 -0.34 1.07 -5.82
C ARG A 204 -0.72 2.40 -5.19
N PRO A 205 -1.57 3.18 -5.85
CA PRO A 205 -2.15 4.34 -5.22
C PRO A 205 -3.03 3.87 -4.07
N SER A 206 -2.85 4.42 -2.87
CA SER A 206 -3.78 4.24 -1.76
C SER A 206 -4.84 5.34 -1.87
N LEU A 207 -5.93 5.08 -2.55
CA LEU A 207 -7.12 5.92 -2.43
C LEU A 207 -7.88 5.44 -1.18
N ALA A 208 -7.59 6.05 -0.04
CA ALA A 208 -8.55 6.03 1.06
C ALA A 208 -9.80 6.78 0.57
N SER A 209 -10.98 6.18 0.76
CA SER A 209 -12.22 6.86 0.39
C SER A 209 -12.30 8.20 1.09
N PRO A 210 -12.35 9.32 0.40
CA PRO A 210 -12.60 10.61 1.04
C PRO A 210 -14.07 10.73 1.46
N PHE A 211 -14.93 9.83 0.98
CA PHE A 211 -16.36 9.84 1.29
C PHE A 211 -16.63 9.13 2.60
N ILE A 212 -17.38 9.81 3.48
CA ILE A 212 -17.94 9.24 4.68
C ILE A 212 -19.44 9.19 4.50
N LEU A 213 -20.01 8.00 4.63
CA LEU A 213 -21.44 7.77 4.73
C LEU A 213 -21.64 6.74 5.83
N SER A 214 -22.14 7.15 6.95
CA SER A 214 -22.47 6.28 8.06
C SER A 214 -23.75 6.73 8.73
N ALA A 215 -24.43 5.80 9.37
CA ALA A 215 -25.58 6.12 10.22
C ALA A 215 -25.50 5.26 11.48
N THR A 216 -25.67 5.89 12.62
CA THR A 216 -25.76 5.21 13.92
C THR A 216 -27.03 5.66 14.63
N GLU A 217 -27.49 4.89 15.62
CA GLU A 217 -28.68 5.25 16.39
C GLU A 217 -28.46 6.49 17.26
N GLU A 218 -27.22 6.71 17.73
CA GLU A 218 -26.84 7.85 18.56
C GLU A 218 -26.61 9.14 17.76
N GLU A 219 -25.81 9.04 16.69
CA GLU A 219 -25.35 10.22 15.95
C GLU A 219 -26.22 10.57 14.74
N GLY A 220 -27.09 9.63 14.33
CA GLY A 220 -27.88 9.76 13.11
C GLY A 220 -27.03 9.57 11.85
N LEU A 221 -27.42 10.20 10.76
CA LEU A 221 -26.77 10.12 9.46
C LEU A 221 -25.57 11.08 9.40
N THR A 222 -24.38 10.54 9.19
CA THR A 222 -23.15 11.29 8.89
C THR A 222 -22.83 11.19 7.42
N LEU A 223 -22.76 12.34 6.76
CA LEU A 223 -22.39 12.49 5.35
C LEU A 223 -21.19 13.40 5.26
N GLY A 224 -20.20 13.07 4.43
CA GLY A 224 -19.10 14.00 4.25
C GLY A 224 -18.01 13.55 3.31
N LEU A 225 -17.08 14.48 3.13
CA LEU A 225 -15.80 14.30 2.49
C LEU A 225 -14.74 14.61 3.55
N LYS A 226 -13.81 13.70 3.77
CA LYS A 226 -12.73 13.91 4.73
C LYS A 226 -11.38 13.88 4.02
N ASP A 227 -10.55 14.89 4.30
CA ASP A 227 -9.19 15.00 3.81
C ASP A 227 -9.07 14.85 2.28
N LEU A 228 -10.06 15.37 1.52
CA LEU A 228 -10.01 15.36 0.07
C LEU A 228 -8.83 16.23 -0.41
N PRO A 229 -7.82 15.66 -1.08
CA PRO A 229 -6.74 16.46 -1.64
C PRO A 229 -7.29 17.33 -2.79
N LEU A 230 -6.99 18.62 -2.71
CA LEU A 230 -7.33 19.57 -3.78
C LEU A 230 -6.17 19.71 -4.75
N PRO A 231 -6.42 19.93 -6.05
CA PRO A 231 -5.38 20.17 -7.04
C PRO A 231 -4.49 21.35 -6.64
N GLN A 232 -3.20 21.23 -6.89
CA GLN A 232 -2.20 22.26 -6.61
C GLN A 232 -1.74 22.86 -7.94
N PRO A 233 -1.78 24.16 -8.13
CA PRO A 233 -1.17 24.79 -9.28
C PRO A 233 0.35 24.92 -9.11
N GLY A 234 1.14 24.54 -10.13
CA GLY A 234 2.54 24.87 -10.29
C GLY A 234 3.58 23.87 -9.77
N GLU A 235 4.84 24.19 -9.96
CA GLU A 235 6.04 23.35 -9.80
C GLU A 235 6.35 22.84 -8.37
N GLU A 236 5.58 23.19 -7.36
CA GLU A 236 5.87 22.91 -5.95
C GLU A 236 5.12 21.68 -5.41
N VAL A 237 4.94 20.64 -6.24
CA VAL A 237 4.31 19.39 -5.81
C VAL A 237 5.09 18.74 -4.65
N GLY A 238 4.43 18.60 -3.49
CA GLY A 238 5.02 18.04 -2.27
C GLY A 238 5.46 19.06 -1.22
N ARG A 239 5.58 20.34 -1.56
CA ARG A 239 5.85 21.44 -0.61
C ARG A 239 4.57 21.97 0.01
N TRP A 240 3.52 22.11 -0.79
CA TRP A 240 2.20 22.55 -0.37
C TRP A 240 1.23 21.38 -0.29
N SER A 241 0.29 21.41 0.64
CA SER A 241 -0.83 20.50 0.70
C SER A 241 -2.13 21.26 0.93
N ARG A 242 -3.18 20.88 0.18
CA ARG A 242 -4.52 21.42 0.35
C ARG A 242 -5.47 20.25 0.56
N ARG A 243 -6.20 20.25 1.66
CA ARG A 243 -7.17 19.22 1.98
C ARG A 243 -8.48 19.86 2.38
N LEU A 244 -9.58 19.34 1.84
CA LEU A 244 -10.93 19.78 2.14
C LEU A 244 -11.64 18.71 2.97
N THR A 245 -12.22 19.12 4.08
CA THR A 245 -13.12 18.29 4.88
C THR A 245 -14.49 18.98 4.93
N LEU A 246 -15.52 18.28 4.49
CA LEU A 246 -16.92 18.69 4.58
C LEU A 246 -17.67 17.55 5.24
N MET A 247 -18.11 17.73 6.47
CA MET A 247 -18.85 16.69 7.21
C MET A 247 -20.13 17.29 7.80
N GLY A 248 -21.19 16.50 7.77
CA GLY A 248 -22.42 16.77 8.50
C GLY A 248 -22.78 15.55 9.32
N THR A 249 -22.95 15.71 10.63
CA THR A 249 -23.42 14.66 11.53
C THR A 249 -24.84 15.02 11.95
N GLY A 250 -25.79 14.18 11.57
CA GLY A 250 -27.19 14.56 11.61
C GLY A 250 -27.47 15.75 10.67
N LEU A 251 -28.64 16.30 10.71
CA LEU A 251 -28.98 17.52 9.94
C LEU A 251 -28.56 18.82 10.67
N ASN A 252 -27.99 18.72 11.88
CA ASN A 252 -27.90 19.85 12.81
C ASN A 252 -26.46 20.35 13.08
N SER A 253 -25.43 19.67 12.60
CA SER A 253 -24.03 20.05 12.90
C SER A 253 -23.13 19.95 11.68
N PRO A 254 -23.32 20.78 10.65
CA PRO A 254 -22.42 20.78 9.51
C PRO A 254 -21.04 21.27 9.92
N GLN A 255 -20.00 20.52 9.58
CA GLN A 255 -18.61 20.87 9.82
C GLN A 255 -17.91 21.03 8.47
N ALA A 256 -17.42 22.22 8.21
CA ALA A 256 -16.61 22.50 7.03
C ALA A 256 -15.24 23.00 7.45
N ALA A 257 -14.19 22.38 6.97
CA ALA A 257 -12.82 22.79 7.22
C ALA A 257 -11.97 22.71 5.95
N LEU A 258 -11.16 23.73 5.71
CA LEU A 258 -10.14 23.77 4.68
C LEU A 258 -8.78 23.77 5.39
N LEU A 259 -7.96 22.75 5.14
CA LEU A 259 -6.61 22.63 5.63
C LEU A 259 -5.63 23.01 4.53
N LEU A 260 -4.82 24.01 4.79
CA LEU A 260 -3.71 24.44 3.93
C LEU A 260 -2.40 24.13 4.66
N GLY A 261 -1.52 23.38 4.02
CA GLY A 261 -0.25 22.96 4.62
C GLY A 261 0.93 23.34 3.73
N LEU A 262 2.03 23.73 4.38
CA LEU A 262 3.35 23.95 3.77
C LEU A 262 4.34 23.04 4.49
N LYS A 263 5.19 22.35 3.75
CA LYS A 263 6.26 21.52 4.31
C LYS A 263 7.56 21.75 3.55
N GLU A 264 8.63 22.06 4.27
CA GLU A 264 9.96 22.27 3.70
C GLU A 264 11.04 21.79 4.66
N GLY A 265 11.96 20.95 4.19
CA GLY A 265 13.17 20.55 4.93
C GLY A 265 12.92 19.96 6.33
N GLY A 266 11.81 19.29 6.57
CA GLY A 266 11.47 18.75 7.90
C GLY A 266 10.64 19.70 8.78
N LEU A 267 10.49 20.97 8.39
CA LEU A 267 9.59 21.94 9.01
C LEU A 267 8.25 21.95 8.28
N GLY A 268 7.17 22.18 9.01
CA GLY A 268 5.83 22.26 8.43
C GLY A 268 4.99 23.32 9.13
N ALA A 269 4.07 23.91 8.39
CA ALA A 269 3.04 24.81 8.91
C ALA A 269 1.69 24.45 8.27
N GLU A 270 0.64 24.49 9.05
CA GLU A 270 -0.73 24.22 8.60
C GLU A 270 -1.66 25.31 9.11
N VAL A 271 -2.59 25.72 8.28
CA VAL A 271 -3.69 26.62 8.63
C VAL A 271 -4.99 25.90 8.36
N GLN A 272 -5.81 25.76 9.38
CA GLN A 272 -7.16 25.23 9.25
C GLN A 272 -8.17 26.37 9.33
N LEU A 273 -9.03 26.45 8.30
CA LEU A 273 -10.11 27.44 8.22
C LEU A 273 -11.45 26.72 8.39
N GLY A 274 -12.41 27.37 9.01
CA GLY A 274 -13.74 26.82 9.27
C GLY A 274 -13.84 26.11 10.62
N TYR A 275 -14.35 24.89 10.66
CA TYR A 275 -14.48 24.12 11.89
C TYR A 275 -13.14 23.90 12.57
N ALA A 276 -13.05 24.20 13.87
CA ALA A 276 -11.81 24.16 14.64
C ALA A 276 -10.68 24.97 14.00
N ALA A 277 -11.00 26.17 13.51
CA ALA A 277 -10.02 27.06 12.86
C ALA A 277 -8.79 27.25 13.74
N GLY A 278 -7.60 27.23 13.12
CA GLY A 278 -6.35 27.35 13.87
C GLY A 278 -5.13 27.33 12.97
N VAL A 279 -3.97 27.51 13.60
CA VAL A 279 -2.67 27.41 12.94
C VAL A 279 -1.78 26.43 13.70
N ARG A 280 -0.95 25.70 12.96
CA ARG A 280 0.02 24.75 13.52
C ARG A 280 1.36 24.93 12.82
N ALA A 281 2.44 24.84 13.58
CA ALA A 281 3.80 24.75 13.07
C ALA A 281 4.49 23.56 13.73
N PHE A 282 5.25 22.79 12.99
CA PHE A 282 5.88 21.57 13.49
C PHE A 282 7.18 21.26 12.75
N GLY A 283 8.10 20.57 13.42
CA GLY A 283 9.34 20.05 12.83
C GLY A 283 10.40 19.79 13.89
N GLU A 284 11.27 18.79 13.64
CA GLU A 284 12.44 18.44 14.48
C GLU A 284 12.19 18.45 16.01
N GLY A 285 11.02 17.93 16.43
CA GLY A 285 10.63 17.88 17.83
C GLY A 285 9.93 19.13 18.35
N VAL A 286 9.77 20.17 17.55
CA VAL A 286 9.01 21.39 17.91
C VAL A 286 7.58 21.27 17.37
N TYR A 287 6.62 21.66 18.19
CA TYR A 287 5.21 21.77 17.81
C TYR A 287 4.61 23.02 18.45
N LEU A 288 3.95 23.83 17.68
CA LEU A 288 3.19 25.00 18.12
C LEU A 288 1.80 24.96 17.48
N ALA A 289 0.76 25.10 18.28
CA ALA A 289 -0.61 25.16 17.78
C ALA A 289 -1.39 26.27 18.50
N TYR A 290 -2.22 26.97 17.73
CA TYR A 290 -3.18 27.94 18.24
C TYR A 290 -4.54 27.71 17.62
N THR A 291 -5.54 27.42 18.46
CA THR A 291 -6.94 27.13 18.08
C THR A 291 -7.84 28.05 18.91
N PRO A 292 -8.24 29.22 18.40
CA PRO A 292 -8.97 30.23 19.20
C PRO A 292 -10.31 29.72 19.75
N ASN A 293 -10.97 28.85 19.00
CA ASN A 293 -12.24 28.21 19.40
C ASN A 293 -12.07 26.69 19.28
N PRO A 294 -11.52 26.03 20.32
CA PRO A 294 -11.36 24.60 20.32
C PRO A 294 -12.72 23.88 20.24
N PRO A 295 -12.79 22.72 19.59
CA PRO A 295 -14.05 21.99 19.40
C PRO A 295 -14.63 21.42 20.70
N ASP A 296 -13.79 21.28 21.72
CA ASP A 296 -14.16 20.78 23.04
C ASP A 296 -13.28 21.42 24.13
N THR A 297 -13.67 21.23 25.39
CA THR A 297 -13.00 21.80 26.58
C THR A 297 -11.64 21.17 26.85
N THR A 298 -11.33 20.02 26.27
CA THR A 298 -10.08 19.30 26.47
C THR A 298 -9.01 19.71 25.47
N THR A 299 -9.38 20.21 24.30
CA THR A 299 -8.46 20.67 23.26
C THR A 299 -7.79 21.97 23.69
N PRO A 300 -6.44 22.08 23.64
CA PRO A 300 -5.75 23.31 23.98
C PRO A 300 -6.04 24.45 23.00
N ARG A 301 -6.27 25.65 23.52
CA ARG A 301 -6.27 26.89 22.73
C ARG A 301 -4.87 27.24 22.22
N LEU A 302 -3.90 27.10 23.09
CA LEU A 302 -2.49 27.29 22.75
C LEU A 302 -1.71 26.09 23.26
N GLU A 303 -0.90 25.51 22.39
CA GLU A 303 0.04 24.45 22.74
C GLU A 303 1.41 24.76 22.14
N ALA A 304 2.44 24.74 22.97
CA ALA A 304 3.82 24.78 22.55
C ALA A 304 4.54 23.56 23.12
N ARG A 305 5.16 22.76 22.29
CA ARG A 305 5.84 21.52 22.69
C ARG A 305 7.22 21.46 22.06
N TYR A 306 8.19 21.10 22.88
CA TYR A 306 9.51 20.67 22.44
C TYR A 306 9.74 19.23 22.90
N ALA A 307 9.94 18.31 21.97
CA ALA A 307 10.05 16.89 22.24
C ALA A 307 11.03 16.22 21.23
N PRO A 308 12.35 16.41 21.44
CA PRO A 308 13.36 15.80 20.58
C PRO A 308 13.35 14.27 20.75
N SER A 309 13.41 13.53 19.65
CA SER A 309 13.51 12.08 19.68
C SER A 309 14.97 11.66 19.70
N LEU A 310 15.37 11.01 20.78
CA LEU A 310 16.69 10.41 20.94
C LEU A 310 16.58 8.91 20.68
N ARG A 311 17.36 8.40 19.74
CA ARG A 311 17.41 6.97 19.44
C ARG A 311 18.82 6.47 19.67
N LEU A 312 18.94 5.54 20.60
CA LEU A 312 20.12 4.74 20.84
C LEU A 312 19.75 3.27 20.57
N GLU A 313 20.72 2.42 20.37
CA GLU A 313 20.52 1.00 20.05
C GLU A 313 19.41 0.34 20.92
N GLY A 314 18.24 0.10 20.32
CA GLY A 314 17.06 -0.43 21.01
C GLY A 314 16.27 0.54 21.89
N LEU A 315 16.84 1.68 22.30
CA LEU A 315 16.21 2.68 23.15
C LEU A 315 15.66 3.84 22.32
N ALA A 316 14.39 4.13 22.48
CA ALA A 316 13.77 5.38 22.04
C ALA A 316 13.40 6.19 23.27
N LEU A 317 13.92 7.41 23.39
CA LEU A 317 13.65 8.34 24.47
C LEU A 317 13.22 9.69 23.90
N THR A 318 12.11 10.21 24.38
CA THR A 318 11.56 11.49 23.96
C THR A 318 11.31 12.34 25.22
N PRO A 319 12.33 13.08 25.69
CA PRO A 319 12.08 14.10 26.70
C PRO A 319 11.19 15.19 26.10
N PHE A 320 10.32 15.77 26.89
CA PHE A 320 9.45 16.84 26.42
C PHE A 320 9.25 17.95 27.42
N LEU A 321 9.11 19.15 26.88
CA LEU A 321 8.64 20.34 27.52
C LEU A 321 7.39 20.79 26.78
N ARG A 322 6.27 20.95 27.48
CA ARG A 322 5.00 21.35 26.88
C ARG A 322 4.40 22.48 27.71
N TYR A 323 3.99 23.54 27.05
CA TYR A 323 3.10 24.55 27.58
C TYR A 323 1.74 24.40 26.93
N ALA A 324 0.68 24.42 27.73
CA ALA A 324 -0.67 24.34 27.21
C ALA A 324 -1.61 25.29 27.97
N GLU A 325 -2.55 25.85 27.20
CA GLU A 325 -3.67 26.64 27.69
C GLU A 325 -4.97 25.95 27.21
N THR A 326 -5.71 25.38 28.13
CA THR A 326 -7.06 24.84 27.93
C THR A 326 -8.08 25.75 28.61
N GLU A 327 -9.36 25.50 28.39
CA GLU A 327 -10.42 26.22 29.08
C GLU A 327 -10.34 26.05 30.61
N ALA A 328 -9.95 24.87 31.06
CA ALA A 328 -9.88 24.54 32.47
C ALA A 328 -8.58 24.93 33.15
N ARG A 329 -7.45 24.91 32.45
CA ARG A 329 -6.11 25.06 33.04
C ARG A 329 -5.10 25.64 32.06
N THR A 330 -4.12 26.36 32.63
CA THR A 330 -2.93 26.84 31.91
C THR A 330 -1.70 26.42 32.69
N GLY A 331 -0.71 25.84 32.00
CA GLY A 331 0.50 25.44 32.69
C GLY A 331 1.55 24.74 31.84
N LEU A 332 2.62 24.36 32.57
CA LEU A 332 3.80 23.71 32.02
C LEU A 332 3.81 22.23 32.42
N THR A 333 4.13 21.36 31.46
CA THR A 333 4.43 19.95 31.70
C THR A 333 5.87 19.66 31.29
N LEU A 334 6.62 19.05 32.19
CA LEU A 334 7.95 18.50 31.95
C LEU A 334 7.86 16.98 31.99
N GLY A 335 8.48 16.30 31.04
CA GLY A 335 8.39 14.83 31.06
C GLY A 335 9.33 14.14 30.13
N ALA A 336 9.21 12.82 30.14
CA ALA A 336 9.90 11.96 29.20
C ALA A 336 9.03 10.72 28.90
N GLU A 337 8.98 10.33 27.65
CA GLU A 337 8.43 9.06 27.20
C GLU A 337 9.58 8.21 26.67
N GLY A 338 9.67 6.97 27.12
CA GLY A 338 10.72 6.06 26.70
C GLY A 338 10.21 4.66 26.43
N SER A 339 10.83 3.99 25.47
CA SER A 339 10.63 2.57 25.22
C SER A 339 11.95 1.91 24.86
N TYR A 340 12.09 0.62 25.21
CA TYR A 340 13.25 -0.15 24.88
C TYR A 340 12.84 -1.45 24.16
N ARG A 341 13.36 -1.68 22.96
CA ARG A 341 13.05 -2.87 22.18
C ARG A 341 14.16 -3.90 22.30
N LEU A 342 13.77 -5.06 22.84
CA LEU A 342 14.57 -6.28 22.88
C LEU A 342 13.99 -7.25 21.86
N GLU A 343 14.83 -7.81 21.00
CA GLU A 343 14.42 -8.81 20.03
C GLU A 343 15.44 -9.95 20.03
N ALA A 344 14.93 -11.18 20.14
CA ALA A 344 15.71 -12.40 20.02
C ALA A 344 15.05 -13.30 19.00
N ARG A 345 15.86 -13.96 18.16
CA ARG A 345 15.42 -14.90 17.16
C ARG A 345 16.35 -16.11 17.12
N GLU A 346 15.78 -17.28 17.31
CA GLU A 346 16.52 -18.54 17.27
C GLU A 346 15.70 -19.60 16.54
N GLY A 347 16.14 -19.97 15.35
CA GLY A 347 15.42 -20.91 14.49
C GLY A 347 13.98 -20.44 14.21
N PRO A 348 12.97 -21.29 14.52
CA PRO A 348 11.56 -20.96 14.33
C PRO A 348 10.98 -20.04 15.42
N PHE A 349 11.74 -19.73 16.47
CA PHE A 349 11.29 -18.91 17.59
C PHE A 349 11.64 -17.45 17.39
N ARG A 350 10.71 -16.58 17.79
CA ARG A 350 10.90 -15.13 17.86
C ARG A 350 10.36 -14.62 19.19
N LEU A 351 11.15 -13.79 19.86
CA LEU A 351 10.74 -13.06 21.06
C LEU A 351 10.99 -11.58 20.84
N ALA A 352 10.00 -10.73 21.10
CA ALA A 352 10.14 -9.29 21.12
C ALA A 352 9.51 -8.75 22.40
N LEU A 353 10.25 -7.90 23.13
CA LEU A 353 9.79 -7.20 24.33
C LEU A 353 9.99 -5.72 24.12
N THR A 354 8.97 -4.92 24.44
CA THR A 354 9.03 -3.46 24.31
C THR A 354 8.44 -2.83 25.56
N PRO A 355 9.17 -2.80 26.70
CA PRO A 355 8.75 -2.02 27.85
C PRO A 355 8.73 -0.53 27.50
N SER A 356 7.79 0.20 28.07
CA SER A 356 7.63 1.65 27.89
C SER A 356 7.25 2.34 29.21
N ALA A 357 7.62 3.58 29.33
CA ALA A 357 7.24 4.43 30.45
C ALA A 357 7.05 5.87 29.98
N LEU A 358 6.07 6.55 30.56
CA LEU A 358 5.84 7.99 30.43
C LEU A 358 5.81 8.59 31.82
N LEU A 359 6.64 9.61 32.04
CA LEU A 359 6.61 10.43 33.27
C LEU A 359 6.26 11.86 32.86
N ALA A 360 5.27 12.46 33.52
CA ALA A 360 4.94 13.88 33.41
C ALA A 360 4.92 14.55 34.80
N LEU A 361 5.55 15.70 34.86
CA LEU A 361 5.63 16.58 36.06
C LEU A 361 4.94 17.90 35.72
N TYR A 362 4.28 18.49 36.68
CA TYR A 362 3.43 19.68 36.51
C TYR A 362 3.87 20.84 37.42
N PRO A 363 4.99 21.51 37.10
CA PRO A 363 5.52 22.59 37.92
C PRO A 363 4.48 23.72 38.10
N GLY A 364 4.25 24.10 39.36
CA GLY A 364 3.35 25.21 39.69
C GLY A 364 1.85 24.93 39.61
N LEU A 365 1.44 23.71 39.21
CA LEU A 365 0.01 23.35 39.11
C LEU A 365 -0.54 22.67 40.37
N GLY A 366 0.32 22.32 41.34
CA GLY A 366 -0.12 21.60 42.54
C GLY A 366 -0.69 20.21 42.26
N HIS A 367 -0.28 19.61 41.15
CA HIS A 367 -0.72 18.29 40.72
C HIS A 367 0.41 17.27 40.92
N ASP A 368 0.05 16.06 41.36
CA ASP A 368 1.00 14.97 41.53
C ASP A 368 1.60 14.53 40.19
N PRO A 369 2.84 13.98 40.21
CA PRO A 369 3.43 13.41 39.01
C PRO A 369 2.55 12.31 38.41
N TYR A 370 2.42 12.32 37.09
CA TYR A 370 1.72 11.28 36.31
C TYR A 370 2.73 10.31 35.71
N LEU A 371 2.68 9.06 36.14
CA LEU A 371 3.54 8.00 35.64
C LEU A 371 2.69 6.89 35.03
N VAL A 372 2.90 6.62 33.76
CA VAL A 372 2.30 5.48 33.05
C VAL A 372 3.39 4.47 32.73
N LEU A 373 3.21 3.25 33.20
CA LEU A 373 4.05 2.10 32.87
C LEU A 373 3.31 1.23 31.86
N GLY A 374 4.03 0.72 30.88
CA GLY A 374 3.43 -0.11 29.86
C GLY A 374 4.45 -0.93 29.08
N GLY A 375 3.96 -1.56 28.06
CA GLY A 375 4.80 -2.29 27.13
C GLY A 375 4.06 -3.39 26.39
N SER A 376 4.79 -4.04 25.51
CA SER A 376 4.32 -5.23 24.79
C SER A 376 5.35 -6.35 24.83
N ALA A 377 4.85 -7.57 24.82
CA ALA A 377 5.63 -8.80 24.68
C ALA A 377 5.02 -9.62 23.55
N GLU A 378 5.86 -10.10 22.65
CA GLU A 378 5.49 -11.01 21.58
C GLU A 378 6.41 -12.23 21.63
N ALA A 379 5.83 -13.41 21.68
CA ALA A 379 6.54 -14.66 21.45
C ALA A 379 5.88 -15.39 20.29
N GLY A 380 6.66 -15.83 19.33
CA GLY A 380 6.19 -16.51 18.12
C GLY A 380 6.97 -17.78 17.85
N TYR A 381 6.29 -18.75 17.32
CA TYR A 381 6.85 -20.00 16.80
C TYR A 381 6.22 -20.30 15.45
N GLY A 382 7.01 -20.71 14.45
CA GLY A 382 6.50 -21.10 13.16
C GLY A 382 7.40 -22.11 12.48
N GLU A 383 6.89 -23.33 12.30
CA GLU A 383 7.56 -24.42 11.59
C GLU A 383 6.56 -25.23 10.76
N GLY A 384 6.80 -25.32 9.46
CA GLY A 384 5.90 -26.00 8.54
C GLY A 384 4.50 -25.38 8.54
N PRO A 385 3.43 -26.18 8.67
CA PRO A 385 2.05 -25.70 8.73
C PRO A 385 1.63 -25.17 10.10
N PHE A 386 2.45 -25.37 11.15
CA PHE A 386 2.13 -24.96 12.51
C PHE A 386 2.65 -23.55 12.80
N ARG A 387 1.80 -22.73 13.43
CA ARG A 387 2.13 -21.39 13.92
C ARG A 387 1.52 -21.19 15.29
N ALA A 388 2.28 -20.58 16.19
CA ALA A 388 1.78 -20.16 17.49
C ALA A 388 2.32 -18.75 17.78
N ARG A 389 1.48 -17.93 18.42
CA ARG A 389 1.85 -16.56 18.78
C ARG A 389 1.20 -16.20 20.10
N LEU A 390 2.00 -15.64 21.00
CA LEU A 390 1.57 -15.03 22.25
C LEU A 390 1.84 -13.55 22.15
N LEU A 391 0.83 -12.73 22.39
CA LEU A 391 0.92 -11.30 22.43
C LEU A 391 0.41 -10.81 23.78
N TYR A 392 1.18 -9.98 24.43
CA TYR A 392 0.75 -9.20 25.59
C TYR A 392 0.98 -7.72 25.29
N ALA A 393 0.02 -6.89 25.63
CA ALA A 393 0.19 -5.44 25.63
C ALA A 393 -0.60 -4.86 26.81
N GLY A 394 -0.02 -3.87 27.47
CA GLY A 394 -0.71 -3.21 28.56
C GLY A 394 -0.04 -1.93 28.97
N ARG A 395 -0.80 -1.09 29.66
CA ARG A 395 -0.34 0.10 30.36
C ARG A 395 -1.28 0.44 31.48
N TYR A 396 -0.74 1.05 32.53
CA TYR A 396 -1.49 1.52 33.68
C TYR A 396 -0.80 2.73 34.32
N ALA A 397 -1.58 3.59 34.95
CA ALA A 397 -1.09 4.71 35.72
C ALA A 397 -0.55 4.21 37.08
N ALA A 398 0.73 4.51 37.38
CA ALA A 398 1.42 3.96 38.54
C ALA A 398 1.48 4.93 39.73
N LEU A 399 1.44 6.26 39.50
CA LEU A 399 1.53 7.27 40.57
C LEU A 399 0.24 8.06 40.74
N SER A 400 -0.22 8.73 39.68
CA SER A 400 -1.51 9.43 39.68
C SER A 400 -2.48 8.76 38.74
N PRO A 401 -3.77 8.61 39.07
CA PRO A 401 -4.73 8.01 38.16
C PRO A 401 -5.03 8.88 36.93
N THR A 402 -4.88 10.20 37.06
CA THR A 402 -5.15 11.16 35.99
C THR A 402 -4.01 12.16 35.85
N PRO A 403 -3.73 12.66 34.64
CA PRO A 403 -2.80 13.75 34.42
C PRO A 403 -3.43 15.11 34.78
N ALA A 404 -2.62 16.16 34.84
CA ALA A 404 -3.12 17.52 35.08
C ALA A 404 -3.99 18.03 33.92
N PHE A 405 -3.73 17.58 32.69
CA PHE A 405 -4.48 17.94 31.50
C PHE A 405 -5.17 16.71 30.94
N ALA A 406 -6.50 16.76 30.72
CA ALA A 406 -7.29 15.63 30.25
C ALA A 406 -6.81 15.06 28.89
N TYR A 407 -6.31 15.90 27.97
CA TYR A 407 -5.78 15.44 26.69
C TYR A 407 -4.47 14.63 26.79
N GLU A 408 -3.81 14.62 27.97
CA GLU A 408 -2.64 13.80 28.25
C GLU A 408 -3.01 12.42 28.80
N GLU A 409 -4.27 12.22 29.12
CA GLU A 409 -4.74 10.96 29.67
C GLU A 409 -4.44 9.78 28.75
N ARG A 410 -3.85 8.75 29.35
CA ARG A 410 -3.57 7.50 28.67
C ARG A 410 -4.51 6.44 29.20
N ALA A 411 -5.50 6.05 28.40
CA ALA A 411 -6.42 5.01 28.80
C ALA A 411 -5.67 3.77 29.30
N GLU A 412 -6.00 3.28 30.47
CA GLU A 412 -5.46 2.03 31.01
C GLU A 412 -6.04 0.86 30.22
N PHE A 413 -5.20 -0.09 29.87
CA PHE A 413 -5.64 -1.31 29.22
C PHE A 413 -4.67 -2.46 29.50
N GLN A 414 -5.18 -3.67 29.40
CA GLN A 414 -4.36 -4.88 29.35
C GLN A 414 -5.00 -5.85 28.34
N SER A 415 -4.17 -6.50 27.55
CA SER A 415 -4.60 -7.46 26.54
C SER A 415 -3.60 -8.60 26.48
N LEU A 416 -4.10 -9.82 26.58
CA LEU A 416 -3.37 -11.06 26.33
C LEU A 416 -4.03 -11.80 25.17
N GLN A 417 -3.26 -12.15 24.16
CA GLN A 417 -3.73 -12.88 23.00
C GLN A 417 -2.84 -14.08 22.74
N VAL A 418 -3.45 -15.23 22.59
CA VAL A 418 -2.79 -16.49 22.22
C VAL A 418 -3.41 -16.97 20.93
N GLU A 419 -2.59 -17.12 19.90
CA GLU A 419 -2.98 -17.65 18.61
C GLU A 419 -2.28 -18.99 18.37
N ALA A 420 -2.98 -19.95 17.86
CA ALA A 420 -2.42 -21.19 17.36
C ALA A 420 -3.07 -21.51 16.01
N GLY A 421 -2.28 -21.94 15.04
CA GLY A 421 -2.77 -22.29 13.71
C GLY A 421 -2.08 -23.55 13.21
N PHE A 422 -2.84 -24.40 12.55
CA PHE A 422 -2.35 -25.59 11.86
C PHE A 422 -3.09 -25.71 10.53
N ALA A 423 -2.37 -25.56 9.43
CA ALA A 423 -2.93 -25.52 8.09
C ALA A 423 -4.08 -24.50 7.98
N GLU A 424 -5.30 -24.94 7.70
CA GLU A 424 -6.49 -24.12 7.52
C GLU A 424 -7.23 -23.77 8.83
N VAL A 425 -6.85 -24.38 9.95
CA VAL A 425 -7.50 -24.18 11.25
C VAL A 425 -6.71 -23.19 12.10
N SER A 426 -7.40 -22.24 12.71
CA SER A 426 -6.82 -21.34 13.70
C SER A 426 -7.66 -21.28 14.97
N LEU A 427 -6.97 -21.17 16.10
CA LEU A 427 -7.54 -20.95 17.41
C LEU A 427 -6.99 -19.63 17.95
N LEU A 428 -7.86 -18.80 18.48
CA LEU A 428 -7.52 -17.53 19.11
C LEU A 428 -8.14 -17.52 20.51
N TYR A 429 -7.33 -17.23 21.51
CA TYR A 429 -7.81 -16.80 22.82
C TYR A 429 -7.37 -15.36 23.04
N ARG A 430 -8.29 -14.51 23.45
CA ARG A 430 -8.03 -13.10 23.77
C ARG A 430 -8.69 -12.74 25.09
N LEU A 431 -7.90 -12.17 25.97
CA LEU A 431 -8.32 -11.64 27.26
C LEU A 431 -8.05 -10.14 27.27
N GLU A 432 -9.08 -9.35 27.48
CA GLU A 432 -9.00 -7.89 27.55
C GLU A 432 -9.39 -7.42 28.96
N ASN A 433 -8.70 -6.40 29.46
CA ASN A 433 -8.93 -5.74 30.73
C ASN A 433 -9.14 -6.70 31.93
N PRO A 434 -8.20 -7.64 32.23
CA PRO A 434 -8.39 -8.64 33.27
C PRO A 434 -8.57 -8.06 34.69
N LEU A 435 -8.17 -6.79 34.90
CA LEU A 435 -8.29 -6.08 36.17
C LEU A 435 -9.48 -5.11 36.23
N GLY A 436 -10.22 -4.96 35.13
CA GLY A 436 -11.40 -4.07 35.02
C GLY A 436 -12.55 -4.77 34.33
N ASP A 437 -13.12 -4.13 33.30
CA ASP A 437 -14.20 -4.70 32.49
C ASP A 437 -13.67 -5.83 31.59
N ARG A 438 -13.52 -6.98 32.20
CA ARG A 438 -12.90 -8.16 31.61
C ARG A 438 -13.73 -8.71 30.46
N VAL A 439 -13.09 -8.92 29.32
CA VAL A 439 -13.66 -9.65 28.17
C VAL A 439 -12.76 -10.84 27.81
N ASP A 440 -13.32 -12.03 27.85
CA ASP A 440 -12.72 -13.26 27.35
C ASP A 440 -13.30 -13.58 25.98
N ARG A 441 -12.44 -13.90 25.00
CA ARG A 441 -12.85 -14.37 23.68
C ARG A 441 -12.07 -15.61 23.30
N VAL A 442 -12.78 -16.67 22.96
CA VAL A 442 -12.22 -17.88 22.37
C VAL A 442 -12.80 -18.00 20.96
N GLU A 443 -11.97 -18.08 19.96
CA GLU A 443 -12.41 -18.19 18.57
C GLU A 443 -11.73 -19.39 17.91
N ALA A 444 -12.51 -20.20 17.24
CA ALA A 444 -12.04 -21.22 16.31
C ALA A 444 -12.43 -20.79 14.89
N ALA A 445 -11.49 -20.77 13.97
CA ALA A 445 -11.77 -20.46 12.58
C ALA A 445 -11.15 -21.49 11.65
N TYR A 446 -11.88 -21.78 10.59
CA TYR A 446 -11.45 -22.59 9.46
C TYR A 446 -11.40 -21.72 8.22
N ALA A 447 -10.27 -21.69 7.53
CA ALA A 447 -10.07 -20.89 6.32
C ALA A 447 -9.44 -21.76 5.24
N ALA A 448 -10.20 -22.08 4.19
CA ALA A 448 -9.72 -22.87 3.07
C ALA A 448 -9.86 -22.12 1.76
N GLU A 449 -8.91 -22.37 0.85
CA GLU A 449 -8.96 -21.84 -0.51
C GLU A 449 -10.26 -22.31 -1.19
N GLY A 450 -11.01 -21.36 -1.77
CA GLY A 450 -12.30 -21.63 -2.43
C GLY A 450 -13.51 -21.68 -1.52
N LEU A 451 -13.38 -21.91 -0.20
CA LEU A 451 -14.49 -21.92 0.76
C LEU A 451 -14.59 -20.63 1.58
N GLY A 452 -13.49 -19.87 1.69
CA GLY A 452 -13.44 -18.70 2.55
C GLY A 452 -13.16 -19.04 4.02
N ARG A 453 -13.57 -18.15 4.93
CA ARG A 453 -13.32 -18.27 6.37
C ARG A 453 -14.64 -18.37 7.13
N LEU A 454 -14.80 -19.45 7.88
CA LEU A 454 -15.86 -19.63 8.88
C LEU A 454 -15.25 -19.47 10.27
N ALA A 455 -15.81 -18.63 11.11
CA ALA A 455 -15.35 -18.39 12.46
C ALA A 455 -16.50 -18.56 13.46
N LEU A 456 -16.23 -19.29 14.54
CA LEU A 456 -17.10 -19.43 15.70
C LEU A 456 -16.34 -18.89 16.92
N ALA A 457 -16.87 -17.87 17.55
CA ALA A 457 -16.30 -17.28 18.75
C ALA A 457 -17.25 -17.39 19.93
N TRP A 458 -16.71 -17.71 21.10
CA TRP A 458 -17.37 -17.53 22.37
C TRP A 458 -16.78 -16.28 23.04
N VAL A 459 -17.64 -15.35 23.41
CA VAL A 459 -17.27 -14.07 24.03
C VAL A 459 -17.97 -13.98 25.38
N ARG A 460 -17.23 -13.66 26.41
CA ARG A 460 -17.73 -13.48 27.77
C ARG A 460 -17.22 -12.14 28.31
N GLY A 461 -18.11 -11.24 28.57
CA GLY A 461 -17.90 -9.95 29.24
C GLY A 461 -18.96 -9.76 30.31
N SER A 462 -19.85 -8.80 30.14
CA SER A 462 -21.05 -8.61 31.00
C SER A 462 -22.03 -9.79 30.90
N TYR A 463 -22.04 -10.49 29.78
CA TYR A 463 -22.74 -11.76 29.56
C TYR A 463 -21.93 -12.64 28.61
N ALA A 464 -22.35 -13.89 28.44
CA ALA A 464 -21.74 -14.81 27.49
C ALA A 464 -22.53 -14.88 26.19
N GLU A 465 -21.85 -14.83 25.05
CA GLU A 465 -22.45 -14.97 23.73
C GLU A 465 -21.63 -15.82 22.77
N TRP A 466 -22.30 -16.45 21.83
CA TRP A 466 -21.68 -17.11 20.68
C TRP A 466 -21.77 -16.19 19.46
N ARG A 467 -20.67 -16.01 18.74
CA ARG A 467 -20.62 -15.24 17.49
C ARG A 467 -20.22 -16.17 16.36
N LEU A 468 -21.03 -16.21 15.32
CA LEU A 468 -20.76 -16.93 14.08
C LEU A 468 -20.56 -15.91 12.99
N ALA A 469 -19.44 -15.99 12.27
CA ALA A 469 -19.12 -15.14 11.14
C ALA A 469 -18.65 -15.99 9.97
N TYR A 470 -19.11 -15.65 8.77
CA TYR A 470 -18.67 -16.26 7.54
C TYR A 470 -18.19 -15.16 6.59
N ALA A 471 -16.99 -15.37 6.05
CA ALA A 471 -16.39 -14.52 5.02
C ALA A 471 -16.04 -15.41 3.82
N PRO A 472 -16.79 -15.34 2.70
CA PRO A 472 -16.46 -16.10 1.50
C PRO A 472 -15.09 -15.69 0.95
N PRO A 473 -14.47 -16.51 0.09
CA PRO A 473 -13.19 -16.16 -0.52
C PRO A 473 -13.33 -14.86 -1.29
N LEU A 474 -12.26 -14.05 -1.23
CA LEU A 474 -12.23 -12.83 -2.04
C LEU A 474 -12.23 -13.21 -3.52
N PRO A 475 -13.02 -12.54 -4.36
CA PRO A 475 -13.04 -12.80 -5.79
C PRO A 475 -11.64 -12.58 -6.38
N GLN A 476 -11.28 -13.45 -7.33
CA GLN A 476 -10.01 -13.33 -8.04
C GLN A 476 -9.90 -11.96 -8.71
N ARG A 477 -8.70 -11.40 -8.75
CA ARG A 477 -8.47 -10.08 -9.38
C ARG A 477 -8.84 -10.00 -10.85
N THR A 478 -8.89 -11.13 -11.52
CA THR A 478 -9.32 -11.27 -12.92
C THR A 478 -10.83 -11.11 -13.10
N CYS A 479 -11.63 -11.23 -12.03
CA CYS A 479 -13.07 -10.99 -12.09
C CYS A 479 -13.34 -9.48 -12.10
N CYS A 480 -13.87 -8.97 -13.22
CA CYS A 480 -14.17 -7.53 -13.38
C CYS A 480 -15.36 -7.08 -12.52
N GLN A 481 -16.33 -7.98 -12.33
CA GLN A 481 -17.48 -7.75 -11.47
C GLN A 481 -17.69 -8.94 -10.54
N ALA A 482 -17.87 -8.68 -9.26
CA ALA A 482 -18.15 -9.71 -8.27
C ALA A 482 -18.93 -9.14 -7.08
N LEU A 483 -19.82 -9.94 -6.53
CA LEU A 483 -20.53 -9.65 -5.29
C LEU A 483 -19.98 -10.54 -4.19
N TRP A 484 -19.68 -9.95 -3.04
CA TRP A 484 -19.17 -10.64 -1.87
C TRP A 484 -20.03 -10.29 -0.66
N LEU A 485 -20.48 -11.31 0.09
CA LEU A 485 -21.39 -11.20 1.22
C LEU A 485 -20.80 -11.89 2.42
N ALA A 486 -20.67 -11.19 3.54
CA ALA A 486 -20.18 -11.75 4.80
C ALA A 486 -21.19 -11.49 5.94
N PRO A 487 -21.99 -12.50 6.32
CA PRO A 487 -22.91 -12.41 7.44
C PRO A 487 -22.22 -12.65 8.78
N GLU A 488 -22.76 -12.02 9.83
CA GLU A 488 -22.40 -12.23 11.23
C GLU A 488 -23.67 -12.37 12.06
N LEU A 489 -23.66 -13.31 13.02
CA LEU A 489 -24.74 -13.54 13.97
C LEU A 489 -24.17 -13.76 15.37
N GLY A 490 -24.70 -13.06 16.37
CA GLY A 490 -24.44 -13.29 17.78
C GLY A 490 -25.66 -13.86 18.49
N LEU A 491 -25.46 -14.81 19.39
CA LEU A 491 -26.47 -15.44 20.20
C LEU A 491 -26.09 -15.32 21.69
N GLY A 492 -26.82 -14.52 22.41
CA GLY A 492 -26.70 -14.34 23.86
C GLY A 492 -27.70 -15.21 24.65
N PRO A 493 -27.76 -15.04 25.98
CA PRO A 493 -28.65 -15.82 26.86
C PRO A 493 -30.15 -15.64 26.55
N GLU A 494 -30.51 -14.46 26.08
CA GLU A 494 -31.92 -14.09 25.83
C GLU A 494 -32.32 -14.19 24.35
N GLY A 495 -31.41 -14.71 23.50
CA GLY A 495 -31.62 -14.84 22.06
C GLY A 495 -30.58 -14.12 21.22
N PRO A 496 -30.92 -13.66 20.02
CA PRO A 496 -29.98 -12.92 19.18
C PRO A 496 -29.43 -11.66 19.88
N SER A 497 -28.11 -11.57 20.04
CA SER A 497 -27.43 -10.41 20.65
C SER A 497 -27.01 -9.40 19.59
N ARG A 498 -26.68 -9.86 18.39
CA ARG A 498 -26.30 -9.05 17.24
C ARG A 498 -26.54 -9.78 15.94
N TYR A 499 -26.69 -9.02 14.88
CA TYR A 499 -26.58 -9.50 13.51
C TYR A 499 -25.96 -8.43 12.62
N GLY A 500 -25.22 -8.88 11.64
CA GLY A 500 -24.51 -8.00 10.72
C GLY A 500 -24.40 -8.62 9.34
N LEU A 501 -24.26 -7.75 8.35
CA LEU A 501 -24.02 -8.10 6.97
C LEU A 501 -23.04 -7.10 6.38
N THR A 502 -21.93 -7.62 5.83
CA THR A 502 -21.05 -6.84 4.97
C THR A 502 -21.26 -7.28 3.54
N LEU A 503 -21.63 -6.33 2.70
CA LEU A 503 -21.79 -6.50 1.26
C LEU A 503 -20.68 -5.72 0.57
N ARG A 504 -19.92 -6.38 -0.32
CA ARG A 504 -18.95 -5.72 -1.20
C ARG A 504 -19.31 -6.01 -2.65
N TYR A 505 -19.41 -4.96 -3.41
CA TYR A 505 -19.50 -5.06 -4.87
C TYR A 505 -18.18 -4.60 -5.47
N TYR A 506 -17.58 -5.46 -6.24
CA TYR A 506 -16.35 -5.19 -6.98
C TYR A 506 -16.73 -4.81 -8.40
N ASP A 507 -16.28 -3.64 -8.84
CA ASP A 507 -16.50 -3.14 -10.18
C ASP A 507 -15.15 -2.71 -10.77
N GLY A 508 -14.60 -3.54 -11.65
CA GLY A 508 -13.38 -3.28 -12.38
C GLY A 508 -12.22 -2.69 -11.56
N CYS A 509 -12.38 -1.48 -11.12
CA CYS A 509 -11.39 -0.68 -10.41
C CYS A 509 -11.65 -0.55 -8.91
N PHE A 510 -12.92 -0.52 -8.52
CA PHE A 510 -13.33 -0.16 -7.17
C PHE A 510 -14.01 -1.31 -6.44
N ALA A 511 -13.94 -1.26 -5.12
CA ALA A 511 -14.77 -2.05 -4.23
C ALA A 511 -15.67 -1.11 -3.43
N TYR A 512 -16.96 -1.27 -3.60
CA TYR A 512 -18.01 -0.59 -2.85
C TYR A 512 -18.42 -1.49 -1.69
N GLU A 513 -18.31 -1.01 -0.48
CA GLU A 513 -18.64 -1.76 0.72
C GLU A 513 -19.81 -1.12 1.43
N VAL A 514 -20.81 -1.92 1.79
CA VAL A 514 -21.89 -1.55 2.70
C VAL A 514 -21.85 -2.50 3.88
N ARG A 515 -21.73 -1.96 5.07
CA ARG A 515 -21.86 -2.72 6.33
C ARG A 515 -23.12 -2.27 7.03
N ALA A 516 -23.97 -3.23 7.33
CA ALA A 516 -25.13 -3.03 8.17
C ALA A 516 -25.03 -3.97 9.38
N ALA A 517 -25.12 -3.43 10.57
CA ALA A 517 -25.11 -4.22 11.79
C ALA A 517 -26.13 -3.68 12.79
N ARG A 518 -26.66 -4.56 13.62
CA ARG A 518 -27.48 -4.22 14.77
C ARG A 518 -27.00 -4.98 15.99
N VAL A 519 -26.71 -4.25 17.04
CA VAL A 519 -26.36 -4.78 18.36
C VAL A 519 -27.61 -4.63 19.23
N LEU A 520 -28.16 -5.74 19.65
CA LEU A 520 -29.34 -5.80 20.52
C LEU A 520 -28.95 -5.83 21.99
N GLN A 521 -27.82 -6.52 22.27
CA GLN A 521 -27.21 -6.59 23.58
C GLN A 521 -25.71 -6.33 23.41
N GLY A 522 -25.18 -5.26 23.97
CA GLY A 522 -23.77 -4.90 23.94
C GLY A 522 -23.00 -5.50 25.12
N GLN A 523 -21.73 -5.79 24.92
CA GLN A 523 -20.78 -6.18 25.98
C GLN A 523 -20.25 -4.92 26.66
N HIS A 524 -20.34 -4.82 27.99
CA HIS A 524 -19.88 -3.64 28.75
C HIS A 524 -20.34 -2.32 28.12
N ASP A 525 -19.39 -1.51 27.63
CA ASP A 525 -19.65 -0.19 27.03
C ASP A 525 -19.99 -0.25 25.54
N GLU A 526 -20.21 -1.44 24.98
CA GLU A 526 -20.60 -1.57 23.57
C GLU A 526 -22.01 -1.01 23.38
N ALA A 527 -22.13 0.07 22.61
CA ALA A 527 -23.40 0.71 22.34
C ALA A 527 -24.38 -0.25 21.65
N THR A 528 -25.60 -0.31 22.16
CA THR A 528 -26.71 -1.00 21.48
C THR A 528 -27.25 -0.10 20.38
N GLY A 529 -27.80 -0.69 19.33
CA GLY A 529 -28.37 0.07 18.23
C GLY A 529 -27.98 -0.45 16.87
N TYR A 530 -28.27 0.32 15.83
CA TYR A 530 -27.87 -0.02 14.47
C TYR A 530 -26.68 0.83 14.00
N THR A 531 -25.86 0.24 13.14
CA THR A 531 -24.82 0.93 12.40
C THR A 531 -24.94 0.60 10.92
N LEU A 532 -24.84 1.61 10.09
CA LEU A 532 -24.74 1.49 8.64
C LEU A 532 -23.53 2.29 8.19
N SER A 533 -22.64 1.69 7.43
CA SER A 533 -21.50 2.41 6.86
C SER A 533 -21.28 2.04 5.40
N PHE A 534 -20.78 2.98 4.64
CA PHE A 534 -20.40 2.83 3.25
C PHE A 534 -18.91 3.09 3.09
N GLY A 535 -18.24 2.25 2.34
CA GLY A 535 -16.82 2.38 2.01
C GLY A 535 -16.60 2.25 0.51
N LEU A 536 -15.63 3.02 0.01
CA LEU A 536 -15.12 2.92 -1.35
C LEU A 536 -13.62 2.71 -1.27
N THR A 537 -13.11 1.66 -1.86
CA THR A 537 -11.67 1.39 -1.90
C THR A 537 -11.22 1.08 -3.32
N LEU A 538 -10.01 1.46 -3.67
CA LEU A 538 -9.38 1.04 -4.91
C LEU A 538 -8.97 -0.44 -4.78
N ARG A 539 -9.26 -1.23 -5.81
CA ARG A 539 -9.05 -2.67 -5.84
C ARG A 539 -7.60 -3.08 -6.14
#